data_3de1488e13734948868644d1f1ce1796
#
_entry.id   3de1488e13734948868644d1f1ce1796
#
_cell.length_a   1.000
_cell.length_b   1.000
_cell.length_c   1.000
_cell.angle_alpha   90.00
_cell.angle_beta   90.00
_cell.angle_gamma   90.00
#
_symmetry.space_group_name_H-M   'P 1'
#
loop_
_entity.id
_entity.type
_entity.pdbx_description
1 polymer ?
#
loop_
_entity_poly.entity_id
_entity_poly.type
_entity_poly.pdbx_seq_one_letter_code
_entity_poly.pdbx_strand_id
1 'polypeptide(L)'
;GHFIKQNKNHKVFKKNIVLIFDECHRSQFGELHLAITKTFKNYFMFGFTGTPIFPKNSNGSSKTLFKTTEQTFGDKLHTYTIVNAINDGNVLPFRIDYINTIKEKEGIQDKKVNAIDIEKAMSDPIRIREVVSYIIEHFEQKTMRNKHYELKDQRLSGFNSIFAVSSIPVAKKYYLEFKKQLEEKNKTLTIATIFSYSANEEENTDNLDDESFDTENLDLSSREFLEEAISDYNKKFGTNFDTSSDGFQLYYEDLSKRTKNKEIDILIVVNMFLTGFDATTLNTLWVDKNLRMHGLIQAFSRTNRILNSIKTFGNIICFRDLQKETDEAIALFGNKEAGGIVLLKTYEEYYNGYEDDKGREKEGYSELIEELQNKFPIDEQIIGEQNKKEFIVLFGNILKIKNILSAFDKFAGNEILSEREYQDYQSIYIDLYEEIKKTKNTDKENINDDIIFEIELIKQVEINIDYILMKVAEYYKSNKKDKEILIDIKKAIDSSIELRSKKELIEGFIDRVNSSKNVTDDFKKFVREEKEKDLEKVIEEEKLKPEETKKFIDNSLRDGTLKTTGTDIDKLLSLIHI
;
A
#
# COMPACT_ATOMS: atom_id res chain seq x y z
N GLY A 1 -23.39 28.63 -1.80
CA GLY A 1 -23.28 29.94 -2.46
C GLY A 1 -24.35 30.12 -3.54
N HIS A 2 -24.47 29.20 -4.48
CA HIS A 2 -25.37 29.27 -5.63
C HIS A 2 -26.86 29.38 -5.21
N PHE A 3 -27.31 28.52 -4.30
CA PHE A 3 -28.67 28.56 -3.76
C PHE A 3 -29.01 29.90 -3.09
N ILE A 4 -28.09 30.48 -2.34
CA ILE A 4 -28.30 31.77 -1.67
C ILE A 4 -28.44 32.91 -2.70
N LYS A 5 -27.59 32.90 -3.75
CA LYS A 5 -27.64 33.93 -4.82
C LYS A 5 -28.95 33.88 -5.62
N GLN A 6 -29.45 32.68 -5.89
CA GLN A 6 -30.66 32.48 -6.69
C GLN A 6 -31.97 32.67 -5.89
N ASN A 7 -31.95 32.45 -4.57
CA ASN A 7 -33.15 32.37 -3.73
C ASN A 7 -33.16 33.40 -2.59
N LYS A 8 -32.78 34.65 -2.82
CA LYS A 8 -32.61 35.72 -1.82
C LYS A 8 -33.73 35.89 -0.79
N ASN A 9 -34.97 35.55 -1.11
CA ASN A 9 -36.15 35.71 -0.25
C ASN A 9 -36.79 34.39 0.21
N HIS A 10 -36.08 33.27 0.11
CA HIS A 10 -36.64 31.98 0.46
C HIS A 10 -36.97 31.89 1.96
N LYS A 11 -38.14 31.29 2.28
CA LYS A 11 -38.64 31.20 3.68
C LYS A 11 -37.69 30.44 4.63
N VAL A 12 -36.81 29.59 4.08
CA VAL A 12 -35.83 28.81 4.87
C VAL A 12 -34.89 29.71 5.65
N PHE A 13 -34.53 30.91 5.14
CA PHE A 13 -33.60 31.83 5.77
C PHE A 13 -34.10 32.46 7.09
N LYS A 14 -35.43 32.32 7.36
CA LYS A 14 -36.09 32.80 8.59
C LYS A 14 -36.37 31.70 9.61
N LYS A 15 -36.10 30.44 9.26
CA LYS A 15 -36.29 29.29 10.15
C LYS A 15 -35.11 29.14 11.10
N ASN A 16 -35.31 28.37 12.19
CA ASN A 16 -34.22 27.90 13.03
C ASN A 16 -33.49 26.80 12.30
N ILE A 17 -32.17 26.97 12.09
CA ILE A 17 -31.35 26.08 11.26
C ILE A 17 -30.12 25.66 12.05
N VAL A 18 -29.69 24.44 11.87
CA VAL A 18 -28.38 23.94 12.30
C VAL A 18 -27.49 23.83 11.07
N LEU A 19 -26.38 24.55 11.09
CA LEU A 19 -25.34 24.51 10.05
C LEU A 19 -24.20 23.64 10.56
N ILE A 20 -23.90 22.58 9.84
CA ILE A 20 -22.81 21.68 10.13
C ILE A 20 -21.77 21.83 9.01
N PHE A 21 -20.56 22.19 9.36
CA PHE A 21 -19.43 22.34 8.46
C PHE A 21 -18.45 21.19 8.71
N ASP A 22 -18.36 20.28 7.76
CA ASP A 22 -17.29 19.31 7.71
C ASP A 22 -16.06 19.93 7.06
N GLU A 23 -14.85 19.50 7.44
CA GLU A 23 -13.57 20.13 7.08
C GLU A 23 -13.62 21.65 7.22
N CYS A 24 -14.12 22.12 8.37
CA CYS A 24 -14.49 23.52 8.58
C CYS A 24 -13.32 24.49 8.46
N HIS A 25 -12.07 24.04 8.61
CA HIS A 25 -10.87 24.81 8.39
C HIS A 25 -10.78 25.40 6.96
N ARG A 26 -11.40 24.72 5.96
CA ARG A 26 -11.46 25.20 4.57
C ARG A 26 -12.54 26.25 4.35
N SER A 27 -13.68 26.11 5.02
CA SER A 27 -14.87 26.94 4.80
C SER A 27 -15.05 28.08 5.80
N GLN A 28 -14.19 28.20 6.80
CA GLN A 28 -14.33 29.20 7.87
C GLN A 28 -13.97 30.61 7.44
N PHE A 29 -13.26 30.77 6.33
CA PHE A 29 -12.87 32.05 5.78
C PHE A 29 -13.48 32.27 4.40
N GLY A 30 -13.70 33.55 4.02
CA GLY A 30 -14.09 33.95 2.69
C GLY A 30 -15.54 34.38 2.53
N GLU A 31 -15.86 34.76 1.29
CA GLU A 31 -17.16 35.35 0.91
C GLU A 31 -18.34 34.41 1.14
N LEU A 32 -18.13 33.09 0.97
CA LEU A 32 -19.19 32.10 1.15
C LEU A 32 -19.64 32.01 2.61
N HIS A 33 -18.71 31.95 3.56
CA HIS A 33 -19.01 31.95 4.99
C HIS A 33 -19.78 33.23 5.39
N LEU A 34 -19.30 34.39 4.95
CA LEU A 34 -19.98 35.67 5.19
C LEU A 34 -21.35 35.72 4.54
N ALA A 35 -21.53 35.16 3.34
CA ALA A 35 -22.83 35.10 2.68
C ALA A 35 -23.81 34.20 3.44
N ILE A 36 -23.37 33.06 3.96
CA ILE A 36 -24.19 32.15 4.77
C ILE A 36 -24.61 32.83 6.07
N THR A 37 -23.68 33.35 6.85
CA THR A 37 -23.95 33.96 8.15
C THR A 37 -24.79 35.24 8.07
N LYS A 38 -24.68 36.01 6.98
CA LYS A 38 -25.54 37.18 6.72
C LYS A 38 -26.96 36.80 6.27
N THR A 39 -27.12 35.66 5.64
CA THR A 39 -28.39 35.26 5.03
C THR A 39 -29.32 34.56 6.02
N PHE A 40 -28.77 33.66 6.82
CA PHE A 40 -29.52 32.94 7.86
C PHE A 40 -29.58 33.79 9.14
N LYS A 41 -30.78 34.03 9.67
CA LYS A 41 -30.98 34.90 10.85
C LYS A 41 -30.97 34.14 12.16
N ASN A 42 -31.47 32.91 12.18
CA ASN A 42 -31.60 32.09 13.37
C ASN A 42 -30.87 30.75 13.10
N TYR A 43 -29.61 30.66 13.49
CA TYR A 43 -28.83 29.44 13.24
C TYR A 43 -27.93 29.08 14.43
N PHE A 44 -27.67 27.78 14.55
CA PHE A 44 -26.55 27.23 15.30
C PHE A 44 -25.52 26.72 14.31
N MET A 45 -24.26 26.89 14.61
CA MET A 45 -23.17 26.55 13.72
C MET A 45 -22.18 25.63 14.43
N PHE A 46 -21.90 24.48 13.83
CA PHE A 46 -20.94 23.50 14.31
C PHE A 46 -19.89 23.23 13.23
N GLY A 47 -18.62 23.28 13.61
CA GLY A 47 -17.49 22.95 12.77
C GLY A 47 -16.82 21.65 13.20
N PHE A 48 -16.60 20.76 12.23
CA PHE A 48 -15.83 19.53 12.41
C PHE A 48 -14.57 19.60 11.56
N THR A 49 -13.43 19.25 12.12
CA THR A 49 -12.15 19.20 11.39
C THR A 49 -11.12 18.38 12.14
N GLY A 50 -10.34 17.59 11.40
CA GLY A 50 -9.15 16.90 11.92
C GLY A 50 -7.94 17.84 12.09
N THR A 51 -7.95 19.03 11.43
CA THR A 51 -6.84 19.98 11.41
C THR A 51 -7.32 21.41 11.65
N PRO A 52 -7.68 21.78 12.91
CA PRO A 52 -8.16 23.12 13.23
C PRO A 52 -7.10 24.19 13.00
N ILE A 53 -7.54 25.42 12.67
CA ILE A 53 -6.65 26.57 12.56
C ILE A 53 -6.49 27.21 13.92
N PHE A 54 -5.26 27.17 14.42
CA PHE A 54 -4.81 27.80 15.65
C PHE A 54 -4.12 29.14 15.34
N PRO A 55 -3.83 30.00 16.31
CA PRO A 55 -3.05 31.21 16.08
C PRO A 55 -1.67 30.96 15.44
N LYS A 56 -1.04 29.81 15.74
CA LYS A 56 0.30 29.46 15.26
C LYS A 56 0.34 29.12 13.76
N ASN A 57 -0.76 28.54 13.23
CA ASN A 57 -0.87 28.13 11.84
C ASN A 57 -1.89 28.95 11.05
N SER A 58 -2.27 30.13 11.55
CA SER A 58 -3.12 31.07 10.84
C SER A 58 -2.30 31.96 9.92
N ASN A 59 -2.70 32.04 8.63
CA ASN A 59 -2.05 32.94 7.67
C ASN A 59 -2.31 34.41 8.02
N GLY A 60 -1.26 35.17 8.30
CA GLY A 60 -1.34 36.59 8.71
C GLY A 60 -1.81 37.55 7.62
N SER A 61 -1.99 37.12 6.36
CA SER A 61 -2.28 37.96 5.20
C SER A 61 -3.77 38.14 4.88
N SER A 62 -4.65 37.41 5.53
CA SER A 62 -6.09 37.46 5.24
C SER A 62 -6.76 38.70 5.82
N LYS A 63 -7.47 39.46 4.98
CA LYS A 63 -8.34 40.62 5.35
C LYS A 63 -9.61 40.15 6.12
N THR A 64 -9.68 38.92 6.57
CA THR A 64 -10.86 38.36 7.22
C THR A 64 -10.90 38.69 8.71
N LEU A 65 -12.11 38.84 9.24
CA LEU A 65 -12.37 39.21 10.64
C LEU A 65 -11.97 38.08 11.60
N PHE A 66 -12.06 36.82 11.17
CA PHE A 66 -11.75 35.63 11.94
C PHE A 66 -10.50 34.94 11.38
N LYS A 67 -9.59 34.58 12.26
CA LYS A 67 -8.29 33.99 11.89
C LYS A 67 -8.11 32.56 12.40
N THR A 68 -8.96 32.12 13.32
CA THR A 68 -8.87 30.78 13.93
C THR A 68 -10.21 30.06 13.91
N THR A 69 -10.17 28.73 14.05
CA THR A 69 -11.38 27.92 14.12
C THR A 69 -12.24 28.29 15.34
N GLU A 70 -11.62 28.56 16.48
CA GLU A 70 -12.30 29.01 17.70
C GLU A 70 -13.01 30.36 17.53
N GLN A 71 -12.36 31.32 16.87
CA GLN A 71 -12.98 32.61 16.56
C GLN A 71 -14.21 32.49 15.67
N THR A 72 -14.24 31.46 14.80
CA THR A 72 -15.32 31.27 13.82
C THR A 72 -16.48 30.47 14.38
N PHE A 73 -16.21 29.39 15.13
CA PHE A 73 -17.20 28.42 15.56
C PHE A 73 -17.46 28.46 17.08
N GLY A 74 -16.68 29.23 17.86
CA GLY A 74 -16.78 29.30 19.32
C GLY A 74 -15.95 28.20 20.01
N ASP A 75 -16.32 27.88 21.24
CA ASP A 75 -15.59 26.98 22.11
C ASP A 75 -15.47 25.57 21.53
N LYS A 76 -14.31 24.96 21.76
CA LYS A 76 -14.04 23.59 21.36
C LYS A 76 -14.83 22.61 22.24
N LEU A 77 -15.80 21.91 21.65
CA LEU A 77 -16.70 21.00 22.35
C LEU A 77 -16.12 19.59 22.54
N HIS A 78 -15.34 19.11 21.59
CA HIS A 78 -14.77 17.77 21.60
C HIS A 78 -13.41 17.75 20.89
N THR A 79 -12.54 16.82 21.31
CA THR A 79 -11.24 16.59 20.65
C THR A 79 -11.01 15.09 20.50
N TYR A 80 -10.73 14.68 19.27
CA TYR A 80 -10.28 13.34 18.93
C TYR A 80 -9.08 13.47 17.99
N THR A 81 -7.90 13.32 18.55
CA THR A 81 -6.64 13.54 17.82
C THR A 81 -6.22 12.29 17.06
N ILE A 82 -5.22 12.42 16.16
CA ILE A 82 -4.61 11.28 15.48
C ILE A 82 -4.03 10.27 16.49
N VAL A 83 -3.54 10.73 17.63
CA VAL A 83 -3.06 9.87 18.72
C VAL A 83 -4.18 9.00 19.29
N ASN A 84 -5.34 9.60 19.54
CA ASN A 84 -6.52 8.85 20.00
C ASN A 84 -6.94 7.83 18.95
N ALA A 85 -6.97 8.23 17.67
CA ALA A 85 -7.38 7.37 16.57
C ALA A 85 -6.43 6.17 16.38
N ILE A 86 -5.14 6.34 16.60
CA ILE A 86 -4.15 5.25 16.54
C ILE A 86 -4.31 4.33 17.77
N ASN A 87 -4.43 4.88 18.96
CA ASN A 87 -4.61 4.10 20.18
C ASN A 87 -5.90 3.26 20.19
N ASP A 88 -6.97 3.81 19.59
CA ASP A 88 -8.25 3.11 19.43
C ASP A 88 -8.26 2.13 18.24
N GLY A 89 -7.17 2.05 17.48
CA GLY A 89 -7.07 1.19 16.31
C GLY A 89 -7.93 1.64 15.12
N ASN A 90 -8.27 2.92 15.02
CA ASN A 90 -9.08 3.46 13.90
C ASN A 90 -8.24 3.90 12.70
N VAL A 91 -6.97 4.19 12.91
CA VAL A 91 -5.99 4.50 11.86
C VAL A 91 -4.62 3.93 12.24
N LEU A 92 -3.71 3.86 11.27
CA LEU A 92 -2.36 3.35 11.46
C LEU A 92 -1.35 4.47 11.76
N PRO A 93 -0.24 4.18 12.45
CA PRO A 93 0.88 5.10 12.57
C PRO A 93 1.59 5.30 11.24
N PHE A 94 2.55 6.24 11.17
CA PHE A 94 3.37 6.48 9.99
C PHE A 94 4.79 5.97 10.17
N ARG A 95 5.34 5.42 9.10
CA ARG A 95 6.78 5.25 8.89
C ARG A 95 7.24 6.33 7.91
N ILE A 96 8.30 7.05 8.25
CA ILE A 96 8.81 8.14 7.41
C ILE A 96 10.29 7.90 7.13
N ASP A 97 10.65 7.92 5.84
CA ASP A 97 12.03 7.95 5.37
C ASP A 97 12.33 9.33 4.78
N TYR A 98 13.41 9.95 5.24
CA TYR A 98 13.93 11.20 4.66
C TYR A 98 15.14 10.87 3.79
N ILE A 99 15.03 11.11 2.49
CA ILE A 99 16.09 10.83 1.51
C ILE A 99 16.73 12.13 1.08
N ASN A 100 17.99 12.29 1.45
CA ASN A 100 18.73 13.46 1.03
C ASN A 100 19.11 13.35 -0.46
N THR A 101 18.47 14.16 -1.29
CA THR A 101 18.67 14.20 -2.75
C THR A 101 19.63 15.30 -3.20
N ILE A 102 20.07 16.18 -2.28
CA ILE A 102 21.03 17.25 -2.54
C ILE A 102 22.15 17.13 -1.49
N LYS A 103 23.37 16.88 -1.94
CA LYS A 103 24.57 16.95 -1.09
C LYS A 103 25.16 18.34 -1.21
N GLU A 104 25.26 19.07 -0.11
CA GLU A 104 26.07 20.28 -0.04
C GLU A 104 27.54 19.92 -0.22
N LYS A 105 28.25 20.67 -1.07
CA LYS A 105 29.70 20.50 -1.16
C LYS A 105 30.34 21.01 0.13
N GLU A 106 31.07 20.14 0.83
CA GLU A 106 31.86 20.53 2.00
C GLU A 106 32.73 21.76 1.68
N GLY A 107 32.58 22.83 2.44
CA GLY A 107 33.43 24.02 2.36
C GLY A 107 32.76 25.28 1.78
N ILE A 108 31.49 25.30 1.47
CA ILE A 108 30.77 26.52 1.10
C ILE A 108 30.09 27.09 2.35
N GLN A 109 30.79 28.03 3.02
CA GLN A 109 30.19 28.83 4.09
C GLN A 109 29.03 29.68 3.54
N ASP A 110 27.87 29.56 4.19
CA ASP A 110 26.73 30.47 4.22
C ASP A 110 26.59 31.51 3.08
N LYS A 111 26.26 31.06 1.89
CA LYS A 111 25.47 31.91 0.99
C LYS A 111 24.02 31.47 1.13
N LYS A 112 23.16 32.35 1.64
CA LYS A 112 21.71 32.23 1.55
C LYS A 112 21.35 31.93 0.09
N VAL A 113 21.10 30.66 -0.22
CA VAL A 113 20.61 30.25 -1.53
C VAL A 113 19.18 30.80 -1.60
N ASN A 114 18.90 31.66 -2.56
CA ASN A 114 17.56 32.20 -2.74
C ASN A 114 16.57 31.04 -3.02
N ALA A 115 15.33 31.15 -2.56
CA ALA A 115 14.29 30.14 -2.75
C ALA A 115 14.12 29.70 -4.21
N ILE A 116 14.32 30.62 -5.17
CA ILE A 116 14.31 30.37 -6.63
C ILE A 116 15.42 29.40 -7.06
N ASP A 117 16.61 29.52 -6.47
CA ASP A 117 17.74 28.63 -6.80
C ASP A 117 17.53 27.22 -6.23
N ILE A 118 16.86 27.10 -5.09
CA ILE A 118 16.48 25.81 -4.49
C ILE A 118 15.47 25.08 -5.40
N GLU A 119 14.40 25.74 -5.85
CA GLU A 119 13.40 25.10 -6.72
C GLU A 119 13.99 24.71 -8.09
N LYS A 120 14.94 25.47 -8.63
CA LYS A 120 15.70 25.07 -9.82
C LYS A 120 16.52 23.80 -9.58
N ALA A 121 17.22 23.70 -8.44
CA ALA A 121 17.97 22.52 -8.06
C ALA A 121 17.05 21.31 -7.86
N MET A 122 15.87 21.51 -7.23
CA MET A 122 14.87 20.46 -7.04
C MET A 122 14.26 19.95 -8.36
N SER A 123 14.19 20.80 -9.39
CA SER A 123 13.68 20.47 -10.72
C SER A 123 14.77 20.06 -11.74
N ASP A 124 16.00 19.85 -11.28
CA ASP A 124 17.12 19.41 -12.13
C ASP A 124 16.85 18.04 -12.76
N PRO A 125 17.08 17.85 -14.08
CA PRO A 125 16.82 16.60 -14.77
C PRO A 125 17.60 15.40 -14.21
N ILE A 126 18.81 15.60 -13.70
CA ILE A 126 19.62 14.54 -13.12
C ILE A 126 18.98 14.06 -11.81
N ARG A 127 18.59 15.03 -10.96
CA ARG A 127 17.89 14.71 -9.70
C ARG A 127 16.56 13.98 -9.97
N ILE A 128 15.77 14.45 -10.92
CA ILE A 128 14.49 13.80 -11.31
C ILE A 128 14.75 12.36 -11.74
N ARG A 129 15.77 12.12 -12.55
CA ARG A 129 16.16 10.78 -12.99
C ARG A 129 16.53 9.87 -11.81
N GLU A 130 17.32 10.36 -10.86
CA GLU A 130 17.73 9.59 -9.68
C GLU A 130 16.54 9.29 -8.75
N VAL A 131 15.64 10.26 -8.53
CA VAL A 131 14.40 10.05 -7.76
C VAL A 131 13.52 8.99 -8.39
N VAL A 132 13.32 9.05 -9.71
CA VAL A 132 12.54 8.04 -10.46
C VAL A 132 13.20 6.67 -10.37
N SER A 133 14.54 6.60 -10.54
CA SER A 133 15.29 5.35 -10.41
C SER A 133 15.10 4.73 -9.03
N TYR A 134 15.23 5.54 -7.96
CA TYR A 134 14.99 5.11 -6.59
C TYR A 134 13.57 4.57 -6.39
N ILE A 135 12.55 5.31 -6.85
CA ILE A 135 11.16 4.87 -6.73
C ILE A 135 10.95 3.52 -7.42
N ILE A 136 11.42 3.35 -8.66
CA ILE A 136 11.25 2.10 -9.43
C ILE A 136 11.99 0.92 -8.77
N GLU A 137 13.17 1.16 -8.22
CA GLU A 137 13.99 0.13 -7.57
C GLU A 137 13.40 -0.34 -6.24
N HIS A 138 12.84 0.59 -5.44
CA HIS A 138 12.29 0.31 -4.12
C HIS A 138 10.76 0.15 -4.11
N PHE A 139 10.10 0.25 -5.26
CA PHE A 139 8.64 0.23 -5.35
C PHE A 139 8.05 -1.03 -4.73
N GLU A 140 8.59 -2.20 -5.09
CA GLU A 140 8.08 -3.48 -4.62
C GLU A 140 8.20 -3.63 -3.10
N GLN A 141 9.31 -3.19 -2.53
CA GLN A 141 9.54 -3.19 -1.09
C GLN A 141 8.63 -2.20 -0.37
N LYS A 142 8.64 -0.93 -0.81
CA LYS A 142 7.90 0.14 -0.12
C LYS A 142 6.38 -0.01 -0.21
N THR A 143 5.88 -0.63 -1.28
CA THR A 143 4.46 -0.95 -1.45
C THR A 143 4.10 -2.38 -1.05
N MET A 144 5.05 -3.11 -0.44
CA MET A 144 4.86 -4.52 -0.01
C MET A 144 4.33 -5.41 -1.15
N ARG A 145 4.89 -5.29 -2.37
CA ARG A 145 4.41 -5.98 -3.58
C ARG A 145 4.47 -7.50 -3.47
N ASN A 146 5.38 -8.03 -2.67
CA ASN A 146 5.53 -9.45 -2.36
C ASN A 146 4.43 -9.99 -1.41
N LYS A 147 3.59 -9.11 -0.86
CA LYS A 147 2.51 -9.48 0.06
C LYS A 147 1.19 -9.60 -0.68
N HIS A 148 0.40 -10.62 -0.37
CA HIS A 148 -0.85 -10.92 -1.05
C HIS A 148 -2.02 -10.90 -0.06
N TYR A 149 -3.16 -10.37 -0.49
CA TYR A 149 -4.39 -10.33 0.31
C TYR A 149 -5.63 -10.38 -0.58
N GLU A 150 -6.77 -10.68 0.00
CA GLU A 150 -8.05 -10.70 -0.70
C GLU A 150 -8.83 -9.42 -0.43
N LEU A 151 -9.35 -8.81 -1.50
CA LEU A 151 -10.24 -7.65 -1.45
C LEU A 151 -11.39 -7.86 -2.42
N LYS A 152 -12.64 -7.90 -1.94
CA LYS A 152 -13.84 -8.08 -2.77
C LYS A 152 -13.70 -9.27 -3.75
N ASP A 153 -13.32 -10.42 -3.23
CA ASP A 153 -13.12 -11.67 -3.98
C ASP A 153 -12.00 -11.63 -5.04
N GLN A 154 -11.12 -10.62 -4.99
CA GLN A 154 -9.93 -10.53 -5.83
C GLN A 154 -8.68 -10.67 -4.99
N ARG A 155 -7.76 -11.55 -5.42
CA ARG A 155 -6.41 -11.64 -4.83
C ARG A 155 -5.56 -10.52 -5.38
N LEU A 156 -5.12 -9.61 -4.51
CA LEU A 156 -4.26 -8.49 -4.83
C LEU A 156 -2.86 -8.70 -4.28
N SER A 157 -1.88 -8.11 -4.96
CA SER A 157 -0.46 -8.13 -4.60
C SER A 157 0.00 -6.73 -4.22
N GLY A 158 0.42 -6.55 -2.97
CA GLY A 158 0.90 -5.27 -2.43
C GLY A 158 -0.11 -4.13 -2.49
N PHE A 159 0.37 -2.94 -2.24
CA PHE A 159 -0.42 -1.73 -2.17
C PHE A 159 -0.08 -0.77 -3.32
N ASN A 160 -0.85 0.28 -3.49
CA ASN A 160 -0.54 1.36 -4.42
C ASN A 160 0.03 2.59 -3.71
N SER A 161 0.43 3.58 -4.51
CA SER A 161 1.08 4.77 -4.02
C SER A 161 0.59 6.05 -4.70
N ILE A 162 0.75 7.17 -3.99
CA ILE A 162 0.66 8.52 -4.54
C ILE A 162 2.06 9.13 -4.57
N PHE A 163 2.37 9.88 -5.62
CA PHE A 163 3.56 10.70 -5.71
C PHE A 163 3.17 12.18 -5.78
N ALA A 164 3.38 12.89 -4.67
CA ALA A 164 3.09 14.31 -4.52
C ALA A 164 4.29 15.15 -5.00
N VAL A 165 4.08 15.99 -6.00
CA VAL A 165 5.11 16.83 -6.61
C VAL A 165 4.76 18.32 -6.51
N SER A 166 5.77 19.19 -6.64
CA SER A 166 5.64 20.62 -6.33
C SER A 166 4.77 21.40 -7.30
N SER A 167 4.77 21.06 -8.60
CA SER A 167 4.07 21.81 -9.64
C SER A 167 3.75 20.97 -10.88
N ILE A 168 2.89 21.47 -11.76
CA ILE A 168 2.52 20.79 -13.01
C ILE A 168 3.74 20.61 -13.94
N PRO A 169 4.63 21.61 -14.15
CA PRO A 169 5.85 21.40 -14.94
C PRO A 169 6.76 20.29 -14.38
N VAL A 170 6.84 20.17 -13.05
CA VAL A 170 7.61 19.10 -12.39
C VAL A 170 6.91 17.76 -12.53
N ALA A 171 5.57 17.70 -12.43
CA ALA A 171 4.79 16.49 -12.69
C ALA A 171 5.02 15.95 -14.11
N LYS A 172 5.04 16.85 -15.11
CA LYS A 172 5.35 16.50 -16.51
C LYS A 172 6.73 15.84 -16.65
N LYS A 173 7.77 16.45 -16.04
CA LYS A 173 9.14 15.91 -16.09
C LYS A 173 9.21 14.52 -15.45
N TYR A 174 8.59 14.31 -14.28
CA TYR A 174 8.53 13.02 -13.62
C TYR A 174 7.76 11.99 -14.44
N TYR A 175 6.60 12.34 -14.97
CA TYR A 175 5.78 11.43 -15.78
C TYR A 175 6.53 10.90 -17.00
N LEU A 176 7.20 11.79 -17.73
CA LEU A 176 8.01 11.43 -18.91
C LEU A 176 9.22 10.57 -18.54
N GLU A 177 9.90 10.92 -17.43
CA GLU A 177 11.06 10.14 -16.96
C GLU A 177 10.65 8.75 -16.45
N PHE A 178 9.50 8.60 -15.80
CA PHE A 178 8.94 7.28 -15.46
C PHE A 178 8.67 6.44 -16.71
N LYS A 179 7.99 7.00 -17.71
CA LYS A 179 7.73 6.26 -18.98
C LYS A 179 9.03 5.75 -19.58
N LYS A 180 10.04 6.60 -19.68
CA LYS A 180 11.35 6.26 -20.22
C LYS A 180 12.04 5.16 -19.43
N GLN A 181 12.18 5.29 -18.10
CA GLN A 181 12.89 4.30 -17.29
C GLN A 181 12.15 2.97 -17.17
N LEU A 182 10.82 2.96 -17.15
CA LEU A 182 10.04 1.72 -17.15
C LEU A 182 10.26 0.94 -18.44
N GLU A 183 10.32 1.63 -19.58
CA GLU A 183 10.64 1.01 -20.86
C GLU A 183 12.09 0.48 -20.88
N GLU A 184 13.07 1.30 -20.48
CA GLU A 184 14.49 0.91 -20.41
C GLU A 184 14.74 -0.28 -19.48
N LYS A 185 14.07 -0.32 -18.32
CA LYS A 185 14.23 -1.38 -17.30
C LYS A 185 13.29 -2.57 -17.52
N ASN A 186 12.46 -2.55 -18.57
CA ASN A 186 11.43 -3.56 -18.89
C ASN A 186 10.54 -3.89 -17.67
N LYS A 187 10.12 -2.85 -16.93
CA LYS A 187 9.23 -2.96 -15.78
C LYS A 187 7.82 -2.47 -16.11
N THR A 188 6.81 -3.16 -15.58
CA THR A 188 5.40 -2.84 -15.82
C THR A 188 4.77 -2.25 -14.57
N LEU A 189 4.76 -0.93 -14.44
CA LEU A 189 3.97 -0.22 -13.45
C LEU A 189 2.92 0.63 -14.15
N THR A 190 1.71 0.63 -13.60
CA THR A 190 0.63 1.49 -14.11
C THR A 190 0.72 2.85 -13.46
N ILE A 191 1.07 3.86 -14.26
CA ILE A 191 1.21 5.25 -13.82
C ILE A 191 0.08 6.07 -14.39
N ALA A 192 -0.49 6.96 -13.57
CA ALA A 192 -1.44 7.97 -13.99
C ALA A 192 -1.10 9.31 -13.33
N THR A 193 -1.61 10.40 -13.87
CA THR A 193 -1.43 11.74 -13.29
C THR A 193 -2.71 12.55 -13.40
N ILE A 194 -2.93 13.41 -12.40
CA ILE A 194 -4.04 14.35 -12.41
C ILE A 194 -3.66 15.64 -11.68
N PHE A 195 -4.12 16.76 -12.20
CA PHE A 195 -3.94 18.07 -11.62
C PHE A 195 -5.01 19.05 -12.13
N SER A 196 -5.19 20.15 -11.43
CA SER A 196 -6.12 21.22 -11.79
C SER A 196 -5.43 22.58 -11.85
N TYR A 197 -6.13 23.60 -12.32
CA TYR A 197 -5.60 24.95 -12.52
C TYR A 197 -4.98 25.58 -11.26
N SER A 198 -5.60 25.45 -10.10
CA SER A 198 -5.13 26.02 -8.84
C SER A 198 -3.77 25.49 -8.36
N ALA A 199 -3.24 24.45 -9.00
CA ALA A 199 -1.97 23.82 -8.63
C ALA A 199 -0.71 24.60 -9.06
N ASN A 200 -0.84 25.67 -9.82
CA ASN A 200 0.31 26.44 -10.34
C ASN A 200 0.73 27.65 -9.47
N GLU A 201 0.00 27.96 -8.41
CA GLU A 201 0.37 29.07 -7.53
C GLU A 201 1.49 28.65 -6.59
N GLU A 202 2.68 29.23 -6.77
CA GLU A 202 3.89 29.03 -5.95
C GLU A 202 3.77 29.62 -4.54
N GLU A 203 2.59 30.04 -4.12
CA GLU A 203 2.42 30.62 -2.79
C GLU A 203 2.56 29.55 -1.70
N ASN A 204 3.38 29.89 -0.68
CA ASN A 204 3.58 29.19 0.58
C ASN A 204 2.26 29.09 1.38
N THR A 205 1.28 28.39 0.86
CA THR A 205 0.02 28.17 1.54
C THR A 205 0.14 26.91 2.39
N ASP A 206 -0.03 27.04 3.69
CA ASP A 206 -0.08 25.93 4.65
C ASP A 206 -1.31 25.03 4.40
N ASN A 207 -2.21 25.44 3.52
CA ASN A 207 -3.40 24.71 3.10
C ASN A 207 -3.20 24.16 1.69
N LEU A 208 -3.54 22.88 1.49
CA LEU A 208 -3.74 22.33 0.16
C LEU A 208 -5.03 22.92 -0.41
N ASP A 209 -4.97 23.47 -1.61
CA ASP A 209 -6.14 24.05 -2.28
C ASP A 209 -7.25 22.99 -2.48
N ASP A 210 -8.49 23.48 -2.55
CA ASP A 210 -9.63 22.62 -2.88
C ASP A 210 -9.47 22.03 -4.28
N GLU A 211 -9.93 20.79 -4.44
CA GLU A 211 -9.97 20.16 -5.76
C GLU A 211 -10.88 20.98 -6.69
N SER A 212 -10.30 21.49 -7.75
CA SER A 212 -11.00 22.22 -8.81
C SER A 212 -11.04 21.37 -10.07
N PHE A 213 -12.20 21.31 -10.71
CA PHE A 213 -12.34 20.65 -12.02
C PHE A 213 -12.19 21.63 -13.19
N ASP A 214 -11.71 22.84 -12.91
CA ASP A 214 -11.47 23.87 -13.92
C ASP A 214 -10.17 23.58 -14.67
N THR A 215 -10.31 23.14 -15.92
CA THR A 215 -9.20 22.91 -16.85
C THR A 215 -9.08 24.03 -17.89
N GLU A 216 -10.07 24.92 -17.99
CA GLU A 216 -10.10 25.97 -19.03
C GLU A 216 -9.04 27.04 -18.80
N ASN A 217 -8.67 27.27 -17.56
CA ASN A 217 -7.67 28.26 -17.18
C ASN A 217 -6.22 27.71 -17.13
N LEU A 218 -6.00 26.43 -17.46
CA LEU A 218 -4.66 25.88 -17.60
C LEU A 218 -3.91 26.58 -18.75
N ASP A 219 -2.61 26.86 -18.53
CA ASP A 219 -1.74 27.28 -19.62
C ASP A 219 -1.65 26.20 -20.71
N LEU A 220 -1.30 26.60 -21.94
CA LEU A 220 -1.33 25.72 -23.11
C LEU A 220 -0.46 24.47 -22.91
N SER A 221 0.73 24.60 -22.32
CA SER A 221 1.66 23.48 -22.10
C SER A 221 1.15 22.50 -21.05
N SER A 222 0.51 22.99 -20.00
CA SER A 222 -0.09 22.17 -18.94
C SER A 222 -1.32 21.40 -19.46
N ARG A 223 -2.12 22.04 -20.31
CA ARG A 223 -3.27 21.42 -20.95
C ARG A 223 -2.87 20.33 -21.93
N GLU A 224 -1.90 20.60 -22.83
CA GLU A 224 -1.34 19.61 -23.74
C GLU A 224 -0.77 18.38 -23.01
N PHE A 225 -0.10 18.61 -21.88
CA PHE A 225 0.39 17.52 -21.04
C PHE A 225 -0.75 16.70 -20.44
N LEU A 226 -1.82 17.33 -19.94
CA LEU A 226 -2.99 16.63 -19.42
C LEU A 226 -3.67 15.79 -20.51
N GLU A 227 -3.81 16.33 -21.72
CA GLU A 227 -4.36 15.63 -22.89
C GLU A 227 -3.52 14.39 -23.26
N GLU A 228 -2.19 14.52 -23.26
CA GLU A 228 -1.28 13.38 -23.48
C GLU A 228 -1.46 12.31 -22.40
N ALA A 229 -1.47 12.69 -21.14
CA ALA A 229 -1.63 11.76 -20.03
C ALA A 229 -3.00 11.04 -20.04
N ILE A 230 -4.08 11.75 -20.34
CA ILE A 230 -5.43 11.17 -20.50
C ILE A 230 -5.46 10.24 -21.72
N SER A 231 -4.78 10.59 -22.83
CA SER A 231 -4.68 9.71 -24.01
C SER A 231 -3.97 8.40 -23.68
N ASP A 232 -2.87 8.43 -22.91
CA ASP A 232 -2.17 7.23 -22.46
C ASP A 232 -3.07 6.37 -21.54
N TYR A 233 -3.80 7.02 -20.63
CA TYR A 233 -4.77 6.37 -19.77
C TYR A 233 -5.89 5.69 -20.56
N ASN A 234 -6.47 6.41 -21.55
CA ASN A 234 -7.51 5.88 -22.42
C ASN A 234 -7.04 4.64 -23.20
N LYS A 235 -5.80 4.66 -23.71
CA LYS A 235 -5.19 3.50 -24.39
C LYS A 235 -5.03 2.31 -23.44
N LYS A 236 -4.61 2.56 -22.20
CA LYS A 236 -4.38 1.53 -21.18
C LYS A 236 -5.67 0.84 -20.76
N PHE A 237 -6.75 1.61 -20.56
CA PHE A 237 -7.99 1.13 -19.96
C PHE A 237 -9.17 1.00 -20.93
N GLY A 238 -8.98 1.33 -22.21
CA GLY A 238 -10.05 1.28 -23.21
C GLY A 238 -11.16 2.31 -22.97
N THR A 239 -10.81 3.47 -22.43
CA THR A 239 -11.74 4.58 -22.13
C THR A 239 -11.62 5.71 -23.15
N ASN A 240 -12.46 6.73 -23.06
CA ASN A 240 -12.47 7.87 -23.99
C ASN A 240 -12.76 9.18 -23.25
N PHE A 241 -11.93 9.51 -22.27
CA PHE A 241 -12.00 10.76 -21.54
C PHE A 241 -11.24 11.87 -22.29
N ASP A 242 -11.58 13.12 -22.00
CA ASP A 242 -10.95 14.31 -22.56
C ASP A 242 -10.76 15.40 -21.51
N THR A 243 -10.19 16.54 -21.89
CA THR A 243 -9.94 17.69 -21.01
C THR A 243 -11.10 18.68 -20.95
N SER A 244 -12.27 18.39 -21.51
CA SER A 244 -13.47 19.17 -21.26
C SER A 244 -13.89 19.06 -19.79
N SER A 245 -14.64 20.02 -19.28
CA SER A 245 -15.06 20.01 -17.86
C SER A 245 -15.78 18.71 -17.48
N ASP A 246 -16.71 18.23 -18.31
CA ASP A 246 -17.44 16.98 -18.08
C ASP A 246 -16.52 15.75 -18.28
N GLY A 247 -15.69 15.74 -19.32
CA GLY A 247 -14.74 14.67 -19.61
C GLY A 247 -13.70 14.52 -18.52
N PHE A 248 -13.20 15.63 -17.98
CA PHE A 248 -12.25 15.63 -16.88
C PHE A 248 -12.85 15.15 -15.57
N GLN A 249 -14.12 15.51 -15.28
CA GLN A 249 -14.81 14.99 -14.11
C GLN A 249 -15.00 13.47 -14.20
N LEU A 250 -15.40 12.95 -15.35
CA LEU A 250 -15.53 11.51 -15.58
C LEU A 250 -14.16 10.81 -15.45
N TYR A 251 -13.10 11.41 -15.96
CA TYR A 251 -11.73 10.92 -15.78
C TYR A 251 -11.35 10.85 -14.30
N TYR A 252 -11.61 11.90 -13.52
CA TYR A 252 -11.37 11.94 -12.07
C TYR A 252 -12.12 10.81 -11.34
N GLU A 253 -13.39 10.60 -11.65
CA GLU A 253 -14.21 9.56 -11.02
C GLU A 253 -13.71 8.15 -11.33
N ASP A 254 -13.36 7.88 -12.60
CA ASP A 254 -12.80 6.58 -13.02
C ASP A 254 -11.42 6.35 -12.42
N LEU A 255 -10.53 7.35 -12.46
CA LEU A 255 -9.21 7.31 -11.86
C LEU A 255 -9.27 7.04 -10.35
N SER A 256 -10.19 7.73 -9.64
CA SER A 256 -10.46 7.51 -8.22
C SER A 256 -10.87 6.06 -7.94
N LYS A 257 -11.79 5.52 -8.72
CA LYS A 257 -12.28 4.14 -8.60
C LYS A 257 -11.17 3.13 -8.85
N ARG A 258 -10.38 3.30 -9.91
CA ARG A 258 -9.27 2.40 -10.26
C ARG A 258 -8.16 2.46 -9.23
N THR A 259 -7.86 3.63 -8.68
CA THR A 259 -6.91 3.76 -7.58
C THR A 259 -7.38 3.00 -6.35
N LYS A 260 -8.65 3.10 -5.97
CA LYS A 260 -9.25 2.33 -4.86
C LYS A 260 -9.25 0.83 -5.09
N ASN A 261 -9.36 0.39 -6.34
CA ASN A 261 -9.31 -1.02 -6.73
C ASN A 261 -7.87 -1.53 -6.97
N LYS A 262 -6.85 -0.68 -6.76
CA LYS A 262 -5.45 -1.01 -7.00
C LYS A 262 -5.10 -1.35 -8.47
N GLU A 263 -5.80 -0.75 -9.41
CA GLU A 263 -5.48 -0.84 -10.84
C GLU A 263 -4.41 0.17 -11.27
N ILE A 264 -4.15 1.20 -10.44
CA ILE A 264 -3.09 2.20 -10.58
C ILE A 264 -2.02 1.91 -9.54
N ASP A 265 -0.76 1.80 -9.94
CA ASP A 265 0.37 1.57 -9.05
C ASP A 265 0.92 2.88 -8.48
N ILE A 266 1.10 3.90 -9.33
CA ILE A 266 1.60 5.22 -8.94
C ILE A 266 0.67 6.29 -9.51
N LEU A 267 0.08 7.09 -8.63
CA LEU A 267 -0.68 8.27 -9.01
C LEU A 267 0.14 9.53 -8.75
N ILE A 268 0.60 10.22 -9.80
CA ILE A 268 1.36 11.47 -9.71
C ILE A 268 0.37 12.62 -9.57
N VAL A 269 0.52 13.42 -8.51
CA VAL A 269 -0.40 14.53 -8.21
C VAL A 269 0.35 15.78 -7.79
N VAL A 270 -0.27 16.94 -8.00
CA VAL A 270 0.23 18.20 -7.45
C VAL A 270 -0.49 18.52 -6.14
N ASN A 271 -1.81 18.69 -6.14
CA ASN A 271 -2.64 18.92 -4.94
C ASN A 271 -3.80 17.93 -4.84
N MET A 272 -4.44 17.60 -5.98
CA MET A 272 -5.59 16.70 -6.02
C MET A 272 -5.26 15.35 -5.37
N PHE A 273 -6.23 14.71 -4.73
CA PHE A 273 -6.09 13.45 -4.00
C PHE A 273 -5.24 13.51 -2.71
N LEU A 274 -4.54 14.61 -2.41
CA LEU A 274 -3.84 14.76 -1.14
C LEU A 274 -4.78 15.09 0.02
N THR A 275 -5.98 15.59 -0.29
CA THR A 275 -7.05 15.85 0.68
C THR A 275 -8.35 15.20 0.23
N GLY A 276 -9.21 14.80 1.16
CA GLY A 276 -10.55 14.26 0.84
C GLY A 276 -10.58 12.86 0.20
N PHE A 277 -9.48 12.35 -0.34
CA PHE A 277 -9.43 11.04 -0.97
C PHE A 277 -9.28 9.91 0.05
N ASP A 278 -10.11 8.88 -0.07
CA ASP A 278 -10.10 7.72 0.81
C ASP A 278 -9.94 6.42 0.00
N ALA A 279 -8.78 5.76 0.19
CA ALA A 279 -8.47 4.48 -0.43
C ALA A 279 -7.70 3.59 0.57
N THR A 280 -8.29 2.49 0.99
CA THR A 280 -7.68 1.55 1.93
C THR A 280 -6.46 0.84 1.34
N THR A 281 -6.44 0.67 0.02
CA THR A 281 -5.33 0.08 -0.74
C THR A 281 -4.12 1.01 -0.89
N LEU A 282 -4.27 2.31 -0.58
CA LEU A 282 -3.17 3.26 -0.62
C LEU A 282 -2.33 3.14 0.65
N ASN A 283 -1.08 2.73 0.51
CA ASN A 283 -0.14 2.58 1.63
C ASN A 283 1.02 3.57 1.56
N THR A 284 1.50 3.91 0.36
CA THR A 284 2.76 4.63 0.19
C THR A 284 2.54 6.02 -0.39
N LEU A 285 3.17 7.02 0.21
CA LEU A 285 3.23 8.39 -0.29
C LEU A 285 4.69 8.77 -0.54
N TRP A 286 5.03 9.03 -1.79
CA TRP A 286 6.29 9.64 -2.19
C TRP A 286 6.10 11.15 -2.21
N VAL A 287 7.01 11.90 -1.61
CA VAL A 287 6.87 13.35 -1.44
C VAL A 287 8.07 14.08 -2.00
N ASP A 288 7.86 14.83 -3.09
CA ASP A 288 8.79 15.83 -3.61
C ASP A 288 8.11 17.21 -3.69
N LYS A 289 7.53 17.59 -2.58
CA LYS A 289 6.76 18.83 -2.39
C LYS A 289 6.99 19.37 -1.00
N ASN A 290 7.03 20.69 -0.87
CA ASN A 290 7.06 21.36 0.44
C ASN A 290 5.65 21.28 1.06
N LEU A 291 5.47 20.34 1.98
CA LEU A 291 4.24 20.20 2.76
C LEU A 291 4.47 20.75 4.17
N ARG A 292 3.47 21.43 4.72
CA ARG A 292 3.53 22.01 6.06
C ARG A 292 2.19 21.84 6.77
N MET A 293 2.23 21.88 8.10
CA MET A 293 1.07 21.95 8.97
C MET A 293 -0.10 21.03 8.53
N HIS A 294 -1.25 21.61 8.17
CA HIS A 294 -2.46 20.89 7.74
C HIS A 294 -2.21 20.03 6.52
N GLY A 295 -1.62 20.62 5.47
CA GLY A 295 -1.38 19.93 4.21
C GLY A 295 -0.49 18.70 4.39
N LEU A 296 0.51 18.77 5.28
CA LEU A 296 1.40 17.67 5.58
C LEU A 296 0.63 16.51 6.25
N ILE A 297 -0.09 16.78 7.36
CA ILE A 297 -0.84 15.73 8.08
C ILE A 297 -1.95 15.15 7.21
N GLN A 298 -2.64 15.97 6.42
CA GLN A 298 -3.70 15.50 5.54
C GLN A 298 -3.18 14.60 4.42
N ALA A 299 -2.05 14.96 3.79
CA ALA A 299 -1.41 14.14 2.78
C ALA A 299 -0.91 12.80 3.35
N PHE A 300 -0.25 12.83 4.52
CA PHE A 300 0.21 11.61 5.19
C PHE A 300 -0.96 10.70 5.55
N SER A 301 -2.06 11.28 6.04
CA SER A 301 -3.27 10.55 6.43
C SER A 301 -4.01 9.87 5.28
N ARG A 302 -3.58 10.05 4.01
CA ARG A 302 -4.08 9.25 2.89
C ARG A 302 -3.60 7.80 2.97
N THR A 303 -2.44 7.55 3.60
CA THR A 303 -1.79 6.24 3.64
C THR A 303 -2.16 5.38 4.84
N ASN A 304 -2.73 5.95 5.89
CA ASN A 304 -2.90 5.29 7.20
C ASN A 304 -4.27 4.65 7.44
N ARG A 305 -5.07 4.45 6.40
CA ARG A 305 -6.34 3.72 6.49
C ARG A 305 -6.11 2.24 6.72
N ILE A 306 -6.86 1.67 7.66
CA ILE A 306 -6.80 0.23 7.95
C ILE A 306 -7.43 -0.55 6.80
N LEU A 307 -6.80 -1.63 6.41
CA LEU A 307 -7.33 -2.59 5.45
C LEU A 307 -7.32 -4.01 6.01
N ASN A 308 -6.16 -4.47 6.47
CA ASN A 308 -5.91 -5.83 6.92
C ASN A 308 -4.69 -5.86 7.86
N SER A 309 -4.32 -7.02 8.35
CA SER A 309 -3.16 -7.20 9.25
C SER A 309 -1.80 -6.98 8.57
N ILE A 310 -1.75 -7.00 7.23
CA ILE A 310 -0.53 -6.74 6.46
C ILE A 310 -0.17 -5.27 6.48
N LYS A 311 -1.18 -4.41 6.31
CA LYS A 311 -1.02 -2.96 6.33
C LYS A 311 -0.96 -2.46 7.76
N THR A 312 0.24 -2.39 8.32
CA THR A 312 0.47 -2.02 9.73
C THR A 312 0.86 -0.56 9.94
N PHE A 313 1.20 0.16 8.87
CA PHE A 313 1.56 1.59 8.90
C PHE A 313 1.30 2.26 7.55
N GLY A 314 1.19 3.61 7.56
CA GLY A 314 1.32 4.42 6.36
C GLY A 314 2.79 4.70 6.07
N ASN A 315 3.24 4.45 4.85
CA ASN A 315 4.64 4.55 4.46
C ASN A 315 4.88 5.87 3.70
N ILE A 316 5.73 6.73 4.23
CA ILE A 316 6.02 8.06 3.69
C ILE A 316 7.49 8.13 3.31
N ILE A 317 7.80 8.52 2.08
CA ILE A 317 9.16 8.72 1.62
C ILE A 317 9.31 10.16 1.11
N CYS A 318 10.11 10.95 1.82
CA CYS A 318 10.34 12.36 1.52
C CYS A 318 11.65 12.55 0.77
N PHE A 319 11.60 13.13 -0.43
CA PHE A 319 12.77 13.56 -1.21
C PHE A 319 13.17 15.02 -0.94
N ARG A 320 12.54 15.63 0.06
CA ARG A 320 12.86 16.93 0.65
C ARG A 320 13.03 16.77 2.15
N ASP A 321 13.82 17.62 2.75
CA ASP A 321 13.95 17.64 4.21
C ASP A 321 12.68 18.27 4.82
N LEU A 322 11.79 17.42 5.28
CA LEU A 322 10.52 17.79 5.93
C LEU A 322 10.49 17.36 7.41
N GLN A 323 11.62 16.98 7.99
CA GLN A 323 11.65 16.48 9.36
C GLN A 323 11.11 17.51 10.35
N LYS A 324 11.59 18.73 10.26
CA LYS A 324 11.15 19.83 11.13
C LYS A 324 9.66 20.13 10.97
N GLU A 325 9.17 20.21 9.74
CA GLU A 325 7.77 20.45 9.41
C GLU A 325 6.86 19.33 9.91
N THR A 326 7.36 18.09 9.88
CA THR A 326 6.66 16.92 10.40
C THR A 326 6.54 16.98 11.92
N ASP A 327 7.64 17.22 12.62
CA ASP A 327 7.65 17.32 14.08
C ASP A 327 6.75 18.46 14.57
N GLU A 328 6.78 19.62 13.91
CA GLU A 328 5.93 20.76 14.22
C GLU A 328 4.43 20.45 13.99
N ALA A 329 4.10 19.75 12.91
CA ALA A 329 2.72 19.38 12.58
C ALA A 329 2.18 18.33 13.56
N ILE A 330 2.96 17.31 13.89
CA ILE A 330 2.59 16.29 14.87
C ILE A 330 2.38 16.91 16.26
N ALA A 331 3.29 17.79 16.69
CA ALA A 331 3.16 18.49 17.97
C ALA A 331 1.94 19.41 18.03
N LEU A 332 1.53 20.01 16.90
CA LEU A 332 0.37 20.91 16.83
C LEU A 332 -0.97 20.15 16.87
N PHE A 333 -1.10 19.05 16.10
CA PHE A 333 -2.35 18.32 15.92
C PHE A 333 -2.49 17.08 16.81
N GLY A 334 -1.39 16.56 17.34
CA GLY A 334 -1.38 15.43 18.26
C GLY A 334 -1.39 15.85 19.73
N ASN A 335 -0.30 16.24 20.21
CA ASN A 335 0.12 16.97 21.42
C ASN A 335 1.66 16.93 21.45
N LYS A 336 2.31 17.57 22.41
CA LYS A 336 3.79 17.63 22.42
C LYS A 336 4.51 16.27 22.57
N GLU A 337 3.81 15.25 23.06
CA GLU A 337 4.35 13.90 23.31
C GLU A 337 3.87 12.89 22.23
N ALA A 338 3.23 13.37 21.16
CA ALA A 338 2.59 12.52 20.17
C ALA A 338 3.56 11.77 19.24
N GLY A 339 4.79 12.22 19.13
CA GLY A 339 5.77 11.67 18.17
C GLY A 339 5.95 10.16 18.30
N GLY A 340 6.08 9.66 19.53
CA GLY A 340 6.29 8.24 19.79
C GLY A 340 5.09 7.33 19.50
N ILE A 341 3.88 7.90 19.34
CA ILE A 341 2.66 7.14 19.00
C ILE A 341 2.35 7.26 17.51
N VAL A 342 2.54 8.45 16.95
CA VAL A 342 2.18 8.77 15.56
C VAL A 342 3.18 8.19 14.57
N LEU A 343 4.45 8.16 14.94
CA LEU A 343 5.54 7.62 14.12
C LEU A 343 5.94 6.21 14.60
N LEU A 344 6.25 5.34 13.67
CA LEU A 344 6.91 4.08 13.99
C LEU A 344 8.27 4.34 14.60
N LYS A 345 8.68 3.42 15.47
CA LYS A 345 10.03 3.38 16.04
C LYS A 345 11.07 3.10 14.94
N THR A 346 12.34 3.31 15.28
CA THR A 346 13.47 3.07 14.37
C THR A 346 13.67 1.57 14.11
N TYR A 347 14.48 1.24 13.10
CA TYR A 347 14.90 -0.13 12.84
C TYR A 347 15.55 -0.77 14.06
N GLU A 348 16.47 -0.06 14.69
CA GLU A 348 17.23 -0.52 15.87
C GLU A 348 16.30 -0.82 17.05
N GLU A 349 15.29 0.01 17.29
CA GLU A 349 14.30 -0.19 18.35
C GLU A 349 13.42 -1.43 18.07
N TYR A 350 12.94 -1.63 16.85
CA TYR A 350 12.18 -2.84 16.50
C TYR A 350 13.04 -4.10 16.47
N TYR A 351 14.32 -3.97 16.15
CA TYR A 351 15.22 -5.12 16.07
C TYR A 351 15.71 -5.58 17.44
N ASN A 352 16.10 -4.63 18.32
CA ASN A 352 16.73 -4.92 19.62
C ASN A 352 15.79 -4.78 20.83
N GLY A 353 14.59 -4.22 20.66
CA GLY A 353 13.69 -3.86 21.75
C GLY A 353 13.77 -2.39 22.15
N TYR A 354 12.76 -1.92 22.86
CA TYR A 354 12.66 -0.52 23.31
C TYR A 354 11.73 -0.37 24.52
N GLU A 355 11.86 0.73 25.23
CA GLU A 355 10.95 1.12 26.27
C GLU A 355 9.82 2.00 25.68
N ASP A 356 8.56 1.67 25.94
CA ASP A 356 7.43 2.49 25.48
C ASP A 356 7.24 3.75 26.36
N ASP A 357 6.40 4.68 25.90
CA ASP A 357 6.15 5.96 26.58
C ASP A 357 5.56 5.82 28.00
N LYS A 358 5.20 4.59 28.40
CA LYS A 358 4.69 4.25 29.75
C LYS A 358 5.74 3.53 30.60
N GLY A 359 6.99 3.48 30.15
CA GLY A 359 8.08 2.81 30.85
C GLY A 359 7.99 1.28 30.83
N ARG A 360 7.31 0.70 29.82
CA ARG A 360 7.21 -0.75 29.65
C ARG A 360 8.19 -1.21 28.59
N GLU A 361 9.00 -2.19 28.94
CA GLU A 361 9.88 -2.85 27.97
C GLU A 361 9.06 -3.56 26.89
N LYS A 362 9.47 -3.42 25.65
CA LYS A 362 8.95 -4.09 24.45
C LYS A 362 10.08 -4.85 23.83
N GLU A 363 9.91 -6.15 23.78
CA GLU A 363 10.86 -7.07 23.16
C GLU A 363 11.04 -6.78 21.67
N GLY A 364 12.28 -6.79 21.21
CA GLY A 364 12.64 -6.65 19.82
C GLY A 364 12.60 -7.98 19.07
N TYR A 365 12.81 -7.90 17.77
CA TYR A 365 12.85 -9.07 16.89
C TYR A 365 13.89 -10.11 17.34
N SER A 366 15.09 -9.66 17.73
CA SER A 366 16.16 -10.55 18.20
C SER A 366 15.79 -11.28 19.48
N GLU A 367 15.19 -10.60 20.45
CA GLU A 367 14.78 -11.16 21.73
C GLU A 367 13.63 -12.18 21.55
N LEU A 368 12.63 -11.84 20.72
CA LEU A 368 11.50 -12.73 20.42
C LEU A 368 11.97 -14.01 19.69
N ILE A 369 12.95 -13.91 18.79
CA ILE A 369 13.50 -15.09 18.12
C ILE A 369 14.32 -15.95 19.10
N GLU A 370 15.11 -15.35 19.97
CA GLU A 370 15.85 -16.08 21.02
C GLU A 370 14.88 -16.80 21.96
N GLU A 371 13.80 -16.15 22.39
CA GLU A 371 12.76 -16.76 23.20
C GLU A 371 12.08 -17.93 22.47
N LEU A 372 11.75 -17.75 21.16
CA LEU A 372 11.15 -18.79 20.34
C LEU A 372 12.02 -20.04 20.26
N GLN A 373 13.32 -19.87 19.93
CA GLN A 373 14.26 -20.97 19.80
C GLN A 373 14.51 -21.70 21.13
N ASN A 374 14.52 -20.95 22.24
CA ASN A 374 14.73 -21.54 23.57
C ASN A 374 13.49 -22.30 24.10
N LYS A 375 12.29 -21.76 23.91
CA LYS A 375 11.06 -22.35 24.44
C LYS A 375 10.44 -23.39 23.52
N PHE A 376 10.61 -23.22 22.22
CA PHE A 376 9.96 -24.05 21.19
C PHE A 376 10.94 -24.46 20.09
N PRO A 377 11.96 -25.29 20.38
CA PRO A 377 12.86 -25.82 19.36
C PRO A 377 12.07 -26.53 18.25
N ILE A 378 12.52 -26.38 16.99
CA ILE A 378 11.81 -26.90 15.79
C ILE A 378 11.59 -28.42 15.86
N ASP A 379 12.55 -29.15 16.45
CA ASP A 379 12.53 -30.61 16.51
C ASP A 379 11.68 -31.16 17.68
N GLU A 380 11.05 -30.31 18.48
CA GLU A 380 10.25 -30.70 19.64
C GLU A 380 8.75 -30.40 19.41
N GLN A 381 7.91 -31.37 19.79
CA GLN A 381 6.46 -31.19 19.75
C GLN A 381 5.97 -30.26 20.86
N ILE A 382 5.10 -29.32 20.52
CA ILE A 382 4.45 -28.41 21.48
C ILE A 382 3.29 -29.14 22.14
N ILE A 383 3.50 -29.60 23.40
CA ILE A 383 2.53 -30.35 24.18
C ILE A 383 1.85 -29.48 25.23
N GLY A 384 0.52 -29.56 25.34
CA GLY A 384 -0.28 -28.86 26.33
C GLY A 384 -0.87 -27.53 25.81
N GLU A 385 -2.10 -27.21 26.25
CA GLU A 385 -2.84 -26.01 25.78
C GLU A 385 -2.14 -24.72 26.13
N GLN A 386 -1.47 -24.63 27.27
CA GLN A 386 -0.75 -23.44 27.70
C GLN A 386 0.44 -23.16 26.78
N ASN A 387 1.25 -24.17 26.49
CA ASN A 387 2.41 -24.01 25.58
C ASN A 387 1.97 -23.67 24.15
N LYS A 388 0.85 -24.25 23.68
CA LYS A 388 0.28 -23.90 22.38
C LYS A 388 -0.16 -22.45 22.32
N LYS A 389 -0.80 -21.93 23.38
CA LYS A 389 -1.17 -20.51 23.50
C LYS A 389 0.06 -19.60 23.50
N GLU A 390 1.06 -19.92 24.31
CA GLU A 390 2.31 -19.16 24.39
C GLU A 390 3.01 -19.11 23.04
N PHE A 391 3.14 -20.24 22.36
CA PHE A 391 3.72 -20.28 21.01
C PHE A 391 2.96 -19.40 20.03
N ILE A 392 1.63 -19.47 20.00
CA ILE A 392 0.80 -18.67 19.09
C ILE A 392 0.98 -17.18 19.32
N VAL A 393 0.99 -16.74 20.59
CA VAL A 393 1.21 -15.33 20.93
C VAL A 393 2.61 -14.88 20.54
N LEU A 394 3.62 -15.67 20.89
CA LEU A 394 5.01 -15.36 20.60
C LEU A 394 5.28 -15.30 19.09
N PHE A 395 4.89 -16.33 18.35
CA PHE A 395 5.09 -16.35 16.91
C PHE A 395 4.25 -15.31 16.17
N GLY A 396 3.02 -15.03 16.65
CA GLY A 396 2.21 -13.92 16.15
C GLY A 396 2.90 -12.54 16.30
N ASN A 397 3.57 -12.30 17.42
CA ASN A 397 4.36 -11.09 17.63
C ASN A 397 5.57 -11.03 16.68
N ILE A 398 6.25 -12.16 16.47
CA ILE A 398 7.35 -12.25 15.49
C ILE A 398 6.85 -11.94 14.07
N LEU A 399 5.70 -12.48 13.67
CA LEU A 399 5.09 -12.18 12.37
C LEU A 399 4.84 -10.68 12.19
N LYS A 400 4.28 -10.00 13.20
CA LYS A 400 4.01 -8.57 13.17
C LYS A 400 5.28 -7.75 13.06
N ILE A 401 6.27 -8.00 13.92
CA ILE A 401 7.50 -7.22 13.95
C ILE A 401 8.33 -7.45 12.69
N LYS A 402 8.42 -8.68 12.19
CA LYS A 402 9.06 -9.01 10.92
C LYS A 402 8.39 -8.30 9.75
N ASN A 403 7.05 -8.23 9.74
CA ASN A 403 6.31 -7.49 8.70
C ASN A 403 6.66 -5.99 8.71
N ILE A 404 6.83 -5.38 9.89
CA ILE A 404 7.28 -3.99 10.00
C ILE A 404 8.73 -3.87 9.52
N LEU A 405 9.63 -4.71 10.02
CA LEU A 405 11.06 -4.69 9.68
C LEU A 405 11.33 -4.90 8.19
N SER A 406 10.51 -5.70 7.51
CA SER A 406 10.66 -5.97 6.07
C SER A 406 10.55 -4.71 5.18
N ALA A 407 10.00 -3.62 5.71
CA ALA A 407 9.95 -2.33 5.03
C ALA A 407 11.23 -1.49 5.16
N PHE A 408 12.13 -1.87 6.07
CA PHE A 408 13.42 -1.21 6.27
C PHE A 408 14.49 -1.83 5.38
N ASP A 409 15.26 -0.98 4.69
CA ASP A 409 16.33 -1.44 3.78
C ASP A 409 17.43 -2.22 4.53
N LYS A 410 17.66 -1.88 5.82
CA LYS A 410 18.62 -2.54 6.70
C LYS A 410 18.23 -3.98 7.09
N PHE A 411 16.98 -4.38 6.92
CA PHE A 411 16.53 -5.70 7.37
C PHE A 411 16.96 -6.81 6.42
N ALA A 412 17.06 -6.53 5.13
CA ALA A 412 17.48 -7.50 4.14
C ALA A 412 18.91 -8.03 4.46
N GLY A 413 19.03 -9.33 4.68
CA GLY A 413 20.27 -9.99 5.08
C GLY A 413 20.60 -9.94 6.59
N ASN A 414 19.70 -9.39 7.41
CA ASN A 414 19.81 -9.38 8.87
C ASN A 414 18.69 -10.20 9.55
N GLU A 415 18.03 -11.09 8.81
CA GLU A 415 17.13 -12.08 9.35
C GLU A 415 17.90 -13.09 10.21
N ILE A 416 17.41 -13.35 11.43
CA ILE A 416 18.06 -14.29 12.36
C ILE A 416 17.71 -15.72 11.99
N LEU A 417 16.40 -15.99 11.71
CA LEU A 417 15.97 -17.28 11.23
C LEU A 417 16.23 -17.39 9.73
N SER A 418 16.77 -18.55 9.31
CA SER A 418 16.79 -18.90 7.89
C SER A 418 15.37 -19.01 7.35
N GLU A 419 15.19 -18.87 6.03
CA GLU A 419 13.90 -19.01 5.39
C GLU A 419 13.24 -20.37 5.71
N ARG A 420 14.05 -21.40 5.82
CA ARG A 420 13.60 -22.75 6.20
C ARG A 420 13.06 -22.80 7.62
N GLU A 421 13.82 -22.38 8.61
CA GLU A 421 13.39 -22.36 10.02
C GLU A 421 12.11 -21.55 10.19
N TYR A 422 12.02 -20.43 9.50
CA TYR A 422 10.84 -19.58 9.52
C TYR A 422 9.61 -20.31 8.95
N GLN A 423 9.76 -21.05 7.86
CA GLN A 423 8.68 -21.85 7.26
C GLN A 423 8.29 -23.04 8.15
N ASP A 424 9.24 -23.67 8.80
CA ASP A 424 8.96 -24.75 9.76
C ASP A 424 8.10 -24.23 10.93
N TYR A 425 8.44 -23.09 11.53
CA TYR A 425 7.61 -22.46 12.58
C TYR A 425 6.23 -22.02 12.07
N GLN A 426 6.15 -21.54 10.85
CA GLN A 426 4.85 -21.19 10.24
C GLN A 426 3.97 -22.40 10.04
N SER A 427 4.55 -23.53 9.64
CA SER A 427 3.81 -24.78 9.50
C SER A 427 3.20 -25.22 10.85
N ILE A 428 3.99 -25.14 11.93
CA ILE A 428 3.50 -25.41 13.29
C ILE A 428 2.34 -24.46 13.67
N TYR A 429 2.48 -23.18 13.36
CA TYR A 429 1.43 -22.19 13.65
C TYR A 429 0.13 -22.47 12.89
N ILE A 430 0.21 -22.86 11.62
CA ILE A 430 -0.95 -23.24 10.79
C ILE A 430 -1.63 -24.51 11.34
N ASP A 431 -0.85 -25.51 11.71
CA ASP A 431 -1.36 -26.76 12.30
C ASP A 431 -2.15 -26.49 13.58
N LEU A 432 -1.61 -25.66 14.46
CA LEU A 432 -2.29 -25.26 15.69
C LEU A 432 -3.57 -24.46 15.42
N TYR A 433 -3.56 -23.60 14.39
CA TYR A 433 -4.76 -22.89 13.97
C TYR A 433 -5.86 -23.84 13.48
N GLU A 434 -5.51 -24.83 12.67
CA GLU A 434 -6.47 -25.82 12.18
C GLU A 434 -7.01 -26.71 13.32
N GLU A 435 -6.16 -27.08 14.28
CA GLU A 435 -6.57 -27.82 15.46
C GLU A 435 -7.62 -27.05 16.26
N ILE A 436 -7.38 -25.78 16.54
CA ILE A 436 -8.30 -24.89 17.27
C ILE A 436 -9.60 -24.68 16.48
N LYS A 437 -9.52 -24.52 15.15
CA LYS A 437 -10.70 -24.36 14.30
C LYS A 437 -11.59 -25.60 14.28
N LYS A 438 -11.02 -26.80 14.31
CA LYS A 438 -11.76 -28.06 14.39
C LYS A 438 -12.44 -28.26 15.75
N THR A 439 -11.84 -27.76 16.82
CA THR A 439 -12.38 -27.83 18.18
C THR A 439 -13.59 -26.89 18.39
N LYS A 440 -13.77 -25.87 17.52
CA LYS A 440 -14.95 -24.97 17.53
C LYS A 440 -16.30 -25.65 17.29
N ASN A 441 -16.30 -26.86 16.73
CA ASN A 441 -17.52 -27.64 16.49
C ASN A 441 -17.96 -28.52 17.68
N THR A 442 -17.25 -28.48 18.80
CA THR A 442 -17.59 -29.20 20.03
C THR A 442 -17.53 -28.23 21.20
N ASP A 443 -18.62 -28.12 21.97
CA ASP A 443 -18.84 -27.26 23.16
C ASP A 443 -17.74 -27.37 24.23
N LYS A 444 -16.55 -26.82 23.98
CA LYS A 444 -15.49 -26.65 24.99
C LYS A 444 -15.01 -25.20 24.98
N GLU A 445 -14.72 -24.73 26.21
CA GLU A 445 -14.28 -23.36 26.50
C GLU A 445 -13.36 -22.75 25.44
N ASN A 446 -13.76 -21.56 24.97
CA ASN A 446 -13.20 -20.89 23.79
C ASN A 446 -11.80 -20.37 24.08
N ILE A 447 -10.78 -21.04 23.58
CA ILE A 447 -9.42 -20.48 23.44
C ILE A 447 -9.42 -19.20 22.57
N ASN A 448 -10.50 -18.95 21.82
CA ASN A 448 -10.56 -17.98 20.75
C ASN A 448 -10.73 -16.50 21.15
N ASP A 449 -11.21 -16.20 22.35
CA ASP A 449 -11.49 -14.81 22.72
C ASP A 449 -10.21 -14.04 23.06
N ASP A 450 -9.11 -14.75 23.38
CA ASP A 450 -7.83 -14.17 23.76
C ASP A 450 -6.71 -14.30 22.71
N ILE A 451 -6.96 -14.98 21.58
CA ILE A 451 -5.93 -15.27 20.57
C ILE A 451 -6.26 -14.63 19.23
N ILE A 452 -5.40 -13.75 18.77
CA ILE A 452 -5.44 -13.17 17.42
C ILE A 452 -4.49 -13.96 16.52
N PHE A 453 -5.03 -14.58 15.46
CA PHE A 453 -4.22 -15.25 14.45
C PHE A 453 -3.86 -14.29 13.30
N GLU A 454 -2.58 -14.13 13.04
CA GLU A 454 -2.05 -13.35 11.93
C GLU A 454 -2.07 -14.15 10.60
N ILE A 455 -3.23 -14.73 10.29
CA ILE A 455 -3.42 -15.63 9.14
C ILE A 455 -3.09 -14.96 7.81
N GLU A 456 -3.39 -13.66 7.67
CA GLU A 456 -3.07 -12.93 6.46
C GLU A 456 -1.55 -12.76 6.28
N LEU A 457 -0.80 -12.60 7.37
CA LEU A 457 0.66 -12.57 7.34
C LEU A 457 1.25 -13.93 7.01
N ILE A 458 0.62 -15.01 7.44
CA ILE A 458 1.03 -16.39 7.15
C ILE A 458 0.72 -16.79 5.71
N LYS A 459 -0.47 -16.45 5.21
CA LYS A 459 -0.84 -16.72 3.81
C LYS A 459 0.10 -16.08 2.78
N GLN A 460 1.00 -15.21 3.20
CA GLN A 460 1.94 -14.51 2.34
C GLN A 460 3.28 -15.23 2.19
N VAL A 461 3.65 -16.02 3.15
CA VAL A 461 4.80 -16.89 2.99
C VAL A 461 4.29 -18.09 2.21
N GLU A 462 4.48 -18.02 0.92
CA GLU A 462 4.32 -19.16 0.05
C GLU A 462 5.32 -20.21 0.55
N ILE A 463 4.80 -21.30 1.11
CA ILE A 463 5.55 -22.54 1.12
C ILE A 463 5.74 -22.84 -0.36
N ASN A 464 6.88 -22.41 -0.89
CA ASN A 464 7.14 -22.49 -2.30
C ASN A 464 7.50 -23.92 -2.67
N ILE A 465 7.47 -24.20 -3.96
CA ILE A 465 7.82 -25.54 -4.48
C ILE A 465 9.25 -25.94 -4.09
N ASP A 466 10.17 -24.99 -3.93
CA ASP A 466 11.57 -25.23 -3.59
C ASP A 466 11.71 -25.78 -2.17
N TYR A 467 10.91 -25.30 -1.20
CA TYR A 467 10.82 -25.86 0.15
C TYR A 467 10.36 -27.32 0.12
N ILE A 468 9.30 -27.61 -0.64
CA ILE A 468 8.81 -28.98 -0.82
C ILE A 468 9.88 -29.88 -1.44
N LEU A 469 10.56 -29.41 -2.50
CA LEU A 469 11.62 -30.19 -3.16
C LEU A 469 12.82 -30.44 -2.22
N MET A 470 13.14 -29.51 -1.35
CA MET A 470 14.16 -29.67 -0.33
C MET A 470 13.76 -30.74 0.70
N LYS A 471 12.54 -30.70 1.21
CA LYS A 471 12.00 -31.75 2.11
C LYS A 471 11.93 -33.11 1.41
N VAL A 472 11.56 -33.16 0.14
CA VAL A 472 11.63 -34.36 -0.69
C VAL A 472 13.06 -34.90 -0.78
N ALA A 473 14.06 -34.05 -0.97
CA ALA A 473 15.47 -34.45 -0.98
C ALA A 473 15.91 -35.06 0.37
N GLU A 474 15.47 -34.49 1.49
CA GLU A 474 15.70 -35.06 2.84
C GLU A 474 15.07 -36.42 3.04
N TYR A 475 13.81 -36.57 2.63
CA TYR A 475 13.12 -37.85 2.67
C TYR A 475 13.88 -38.94 1.90
N TYR A 476 14.44 -38.62 0.75
CA TYR A 476 15.27 -39.55 -0.02
C TYR A 476 16.64 -39.81 0.63
N LYS A 477 17.27 -38.82 1.27
CA LYS A 477 18.50 -39.03 2.05
C LYS A 477 18.30 -39.98 3.21
N SER A 478 17.14 -40.00 3.83
CA SER A 478 16.75 -40.97 4.87
C SER A 478 16.42 -42.39 4.33
N ASN A 479 16.64 -42.66 3.04
CA ASN A 479 16.26 -43.89 2.34
C ASN A 479 14.77 -44.22 2.44
N LYS A 480 13.90 -43.18 2.40
CA LYS A 480 12.43 -43.31 2.50
C LYS A 480 11.96 -43.93 3.82
N LYS A 481 12.75 -43.85 4.87
CA LYS A 481 12.42 -44.46 6.18
C LYS A 481 11.73 -43.48 7.12
N ASP A 482 11.96 -42.22 6.94
CA ASP A 482 11.40 -41.20 7.81
C ASP A 482 10.01 -40.78 7.34
N LYS A 483 9.00 -41.41 7.96
CA LYS A 483 7.60 -41.12 7.63
C LYS A 483 7.14 -39.74 8.13
N GLU A 484 7.83 -39.16 9.10
CA GLU A 484 7.50 -37.82 9.62
C GLU A 484 7.76 -36.75 8.58
N ILE A 485 8.89 -36.82 7.85
CA ILE A 485 9.16 -35.89 6.73
C ILE A 485 8.07 -35.98 5.66
N LEU A 486 7.56 -37.18 5.37
CA LEU A 486 6.48 -37.34 4.39
C LEU A 486 5.15 -36.70 4.86
N ILE A 487 4.87 -36.79 6.17
CA ILE A 487 3.71 -36.15 6.77
C ILE A 487 3.86 -34.62 6.69
N ASP A 488 5.04 -34.11 6.99
CA ASP A 488 5.33 -32.66 6.91
C ASP A 488 5.21 -32.11 5.49
N ILE A 489 5.69 -32.87 4.49
CA ILE A 489 5.50 -32.51 3.08
C ILE A 489 4.01 -32.41 2.74
N LYS A 490 3.21 -33.40 3.15
CA LYS A 490 1.76 -33.41 2.89
C LYS A 490 1.06 -32.23 3.56
N LYS A 491 1.39 -31.94 4.83
CA LYS A 491 0.85 -30.80 5.56
C LYS A 491 1.23 -29.48 4.90
N ALA A 492 2.48 -29.34 4.49
CA ALA A 492 2.98 -28.16 3.79
C ALA A 492 2.25 -27.94 2.45
N ILE A 493 2.02 -28.99 1.67
CA ILE A 493 1.22 -28.90 0.43
C ILE A 493 -0.22 -28.50 0.75
N ASP A 494 -0.84 -29.08 1.77
CA ASP A 494 -2.23 -28.78 2.14
C ASP A 494 -2.39 -27.37 2.72
N SER A 495 -1.35 -26.78 3.29
CA SER A 495 -1.36 -25.41 3.83
C SER A 495 -1.23 -24.31 2.75
N SER A 496 -0.66 -24.62 1.59
CA SER A 496 -0.49 -23.67 0.48
C SER A 496 -1.60 -23.81 -0.57
N ILE A 497 -2.33 -22.73 -0.83
CA ILE A 497 -3.39 -22.70 -1.86
C ILE A 497 -2.83 -23.05 -3.25
N GLU A 498 -1.63 -22.55 -3.56
CA GLU A 498 -0.98 -22.81 -4.85
C GLU A 498 -0.53 -24.27 -4.98
N LEU A 499 0.03 -24.86 -3.93
CA LEU A 499 0.51 -26.22 -3.94
C LEU A 499 -0.61 -27.25 -3.87
N ARG A 500 -1.76 -26.92 -3.27
CA ARG A 500 -2.95 -27.80 -3.28
C ARG A 500 -3.40 -28.13 -4.70
N SER A 501 -3.37 -27.16 -5.60
CA SER A 501 -3.72 -27.41 -7.01
C SER A 501 -2.71 -28.29 -7.74
N LYS A 502 -1.50 -28.44 -7.18
CA LYS A 502 -0.40 -29.24 -7.71
C LYS A 502 -0.14 -30.51 -6.88
N LYS A 503 -1.00 -30.81 -5.91
CA LYS A 503 -0.81 -31.89 -4.94
C LYS A 503 -0.57 -33.24 -5.61
N GLU A 504 -1.44 -33.62 -6.54
CA GLU A 504 -1.32 -34.89 -7.28
C GLU A 504 -0.02 -34.97 -8.08
N LEU A 505 0.40 -33.86 -8.67
CA LEU A 505 1.66 -33.76 -9.40
C LEU A 505 2.87 -33.95 -8.48
N ILE A 506 2.86 -33.32 -7.31
CA ILE A 506 3.94 -33.42 -6.31
C ILE A 506 3.99 -34.81 -5.69
N GLU A 507 2.85 -35.39 -5.31
CA GLU A 507 2.76 -36.75 -4.78
C GLU A 507 3.21 -37.79 -5.83
N GLY A 508 2.81 -37.62 -7.10
CA GLY A 508 3.28 -38.48 -8.21
C GLY A 508 4.79 -38.36 -8.43
N PHE A 509 5.37 -37.18 -8.22
CA PHE A 509 6.81 -36.99 -8.26
C PHE A 509 7.51 -37.76 -7.10
N ILE A 510 7.02 -37.61 -5.85
CA ILE A 510 7.57 -38.28 -4.70
C ILE A 510 7.59 -39.81 -4.89
N ASP A 511 6.58 -40.37 -5.52
CA ASP A 511 6.52 -41.83 -5.76
C ASP A 511 7.52 -42.29 -6.84
N ARG A 512 7.80 -41.49 -7.84
CA ARG A 512 8.61 -41.86 -9.01
C ARG A 512 10.12 -41.56 -8.89
N VAL A 513 10.51 -40.56 -8.08
CA VAL A 513 11.92 -40.18 -7.94
C VAL A 513 12.71 -41.27 -7.17
N ASN A 514 13.88 -41.62 -7.73
CA ASN A 514 14.75 -42.64 -7.17
C ASN A 514 16.13 -42.14 -6.73
N SER A 515 16.40 -40.83 -6.82
CA SER A 515 17.74 -40.25 -6.56
C SER A 515 17.66 -38.93 -5.77
N SER A 516 18.51 -38.81 -4.76
CA SER A 516 18.61 -37.60 -3.91
C SER A 516 19.60 -36.53 -4.45
N LYS A 517 20.23 -36.73 -5.61
CA LYS A 517 21.36 -35.89 -6.02
C LYS A 517 20.95 -34.59 -6.72
N ASN A 518 19.80 -34.54 -7.40
CA ASN A 518 19.35 -33.32 -8.08
C ASN A 518 17.82 -33.26 -8.21
N VAL A 519 17.13 -33.23 -7.07
CA VAL A 519 15.66 -33.32 -6.97
C VAL A 519 14.97 -32.21 -7.74
N THR A 520 15.56 -31.01 -7.80
CA THR A 520 14.98 -29.86 -8.52
C THR A 520 14.96 -30.06 -10.04
N ASP A 521 16.04 -30.57 -10.63
CA ASP A 521 16.09 -30.83 -12.06
C ASP A 521 15.23 -32.05 -12.44
N ASP A 522 15.21 -33.08 -11.58
CA ASP A 522 14.34 -34.24 -11.74
C ASP A 522 12.85 -33.83 -11.69
N PHE A 523 12.49 -32.88 -10.81
CA PHE A 523 11.14 -32.34 -10.76
C PHE A 523 10.79 -31.54 -12.03
N LYS A 524 11.68 -30.67 -12.50
CA LYS A 524 11.46 -29.93 -13.75
C LYS A 524 11.24 -30.85 -14.93
N LYS A 525 12.02 -31.95 -15.00
CA LYS A 525 11.88 -32.96 -16.05
C LYS A 525 10.54 -33.70 -15.92
N PHE A 526 10.18 -34.13 -14.72
CA PHE A 526 8.91 -34.79 -14.44
C PHE A 526 7.71 -33.91 -14.81
N VAL A 527 7.71 -32.63 -14.40
CA VAL A 527 6.64 -31.68 -14.76
C VAL A 527 6.49 -31.53 -16.27
N ARG A 528 7.61 -31.53 -17.01
CA ARG A 528 7.57 -31.45 -18.48
C ARG A 528 6.94 -32.69 -19.09
N GLU A 529 7.33 -33.88 -18.62
CA GLU A 529 6.79 -35.16 -19.09
C GLU A 529 5.28 -35.28 -18.79
N GLU A 530 4.83 -34.86 -17.61
CA GLU A 530 3.40 -34.90 -17.25
C GLU A 530 2.59 -33.86 -18.08
N LYS A 531 3.12 -32.66 -18.30
CA LYS A 531 2.48 -31.67 -19.20
C LYS A 531 2.35 -32.18 -20.63
N GLU A 532 3.36 -32.88 -21.16
CA GLU A 532 3.32 -33.47 -22.51
C GLU A 532 2.24 -34.56 -22.56
N LYS A 533 2.13 -35.42 -21.57
CA LYS A 533 1.07 -36.44 -21.49
C LYS A 533 -0.33 -35.85 -21.39
N ASP A 534 -0.52 -34.87 -20.52
CA ASP A 534 -1.82 -34.19 -20.39
C ASP A 534 -2.22 -33.51 -21.69
N LEU A 535 -1.25 -32.88 -22.40
CA LEU A 535 -1.50 -32.25 -23.68
C LEU A 535 -1.86 -33.31 -24.74
N GLU A 536 -1.14 -34.43 -24.82
CA GLU A 536 -1.46 -35.53 -25.72
C GLU A 536 -2.86 -36.10 -25.43
N LYS A 537 -3.22 -36.28 -24.18
CA LYS A 537 -4.55 -36.71 -23.76
C LYS A 537 -5.65 -35.76 -24.22
N VAL A 538 -5.47 -34.44 -24.02
CA VAL A 538 -6.43 -33.42 -24.48
C VAL A 538 -6.53 -33.42 -26.02
N ILE A 539 -5.40 -33.59 -26.75
CA ILE A 539 -5.41 -33.67 -28.21
C ILE A 539 -6.20 -34.89 -28.69
N GLU A 540 -6.06 -36.04 -28.03
CA GLU A 540 -6.80 -37.26 -28.37
C GLU A 540 -8.30 -37.16 -28.03
N GLU A 541 -8.62 -36.72 -26.79
CA GLU A 541 -10.01 -36.63 -26.32
C GLU A 541 -10.83 -35.62 -27.11
N GLU A 542 -10.24 -34.44 -27.40
CA GLU A 542 -10.90 -33.36 -28.13
C GLU A 542 -10.63 -33.42 -29.65
N LYS A 543 -9.93 -34.46 -30.13
CA LYS A 543 -9.60 -34.68 -31.56
C LYS A 543 -9.00 -33.42 -32.21
N LEU A 544 -8.06 -32.78 -31.53
CA LEU A 544 -7.40 -31.56 -32.00
C LEU A 544 -6.25 -31.92 -32.97
N LYS A 545 -5.79 -30.91 -33.73
CA LYS A 545 -4.59 -31.02 -34.56
C LYS A 545 -3.33 -30.91 -33.71
N PRO A 546 -2.48 -31.95 -33.62
CA PRO A 546 -1.39 -31.98 -32.62
C PRO A 546 -0.40 -30.82 -32.75
N GLU A 547 0.05 -30.49 -33.97
CA GLU A 547 1.09 -29.47 -34.22
C GLU A 547 0.57 -28.06 -33.96
N GLU A 548 -0.66 -27.74 -34.39
CA GLU A 548 -1.28 -26.44 -34.15
C GLU A 548 -1.59 -26.23 -32.68
N THR A 549 -2.06 -27.28 -31.97
CA THR A 549 -2.36 -27.22 -30.55
C THR A 549 -1.10 -27.00 -29.73
N LYS A 550 0.00 -27.73 -30.03
CA LYS A 550 1.30 -27.50 -29.37
C LYS A 550 1.79 -26.08 -29.56
N LYS A 551 1.75 -25.54 -30.78
CA LYS A 551 2.14 -24.15 -31.08
C LYS A 551 1.26 -23.13 -30.37
N PHE A 552 -0.04 -23.37 -30.30
CA PHE A 552 -0.98 -22.48 -29.59
C PHE A 552 -0.68 -22.42 -28.11
N ILE A 553 -0.47 -23.58 -27.46
CA ILE A 553 -0.14 -23.65 -26.04
C ILE A 553 1.23 -23.01 -25.76
N ASP A 554 2.26 -23.28 -26.57
CA ASP A 554 3.58 -22.68 -26.41
C ASP A 554 3.54 -21.15 -26.52
N ASN A 555 2.78 -20.63 -27.49
CA ASN A 555 2.58 -19.18 -27.63
C ASN A 555 1.82 -18.59 -26.43
N SER A 556 0.76 -19.25 -25.98
CA SER A 556 -0.02 -18.81 -24.81
C SER A 556 0.81 -18.79 -23.52
N LEU A 557 1.68 -19.80 -23.32
CA LEU A 557 2.61 -19.85 -22.19
C LEU A 557 3.66 -18.74 -22.26
N ARG A 558 4.18 -18.45 -23.46
CA ARG A 558 5.13 -17.35 -23.65
C ARG A 558 4.50 -15.99 -23.45
N ASP A 559 3.26 -15.79 -23.91
CA ASP A 559 2.54 -14.52 -23.82
C ASP A 559 1.85 -14.32 -22.46
N GLY A 560 1.84 -15.36 -21.59
CA GLY A 560 1.22 -15.33 -20.26
C GLY A 560 -0.32 -15.21 -20.27
N THR A 561 -0.95 -15.35 -21.44
CA THR A 561 -2.40 -15.22 -21.59
C THR A 561 -2.96 -16.28 -22.55
N LEU A 562 -4.03 -16.98 -22.12
CA LEU A 562 -4.77 -17.88 -22.99
C LEU A 562 -5.82 -17.08 -23.77
N LYS A 563 -5.66 -17.00 -25.09
CA LYS A 563 -6.65 -16.37 -25.97
C LYS A 563 -7.84 -17.30 -26.13
N THR A 564 -8.96 -16.99 -25.49
CA THR A 564 -10.19 -17.81 -25.50
C THR A 564 -11.12 -17.49 -26.66
N THR A 565 -10.78 -16.52 -27.51
CA THR A 565 -11.59 -16.11 -28.67
C THR A 565 -10.67 -15.75 -29.86
N GLY A 566 -11.11 -16.02 -31.07
CA GLY A 566 -10.42 -15.64 -32.32
C GLY A 566 -10.14 -16.82 -33.25
N THR A 567 -9.69 -16.50 -34.46
CA THR A 567 -9.40 -17.46 -35.55
C THR A 567 -8.33 -18.51 -35.23
N ASP A 568 -7.56 -18.33 -34.17
CA ASP A 568 -6.51 -19.26 -33.79
C ASP A 568 -7.07 -20.52 -33.11
N ILE A 569 -8.21 -20.41 -32.39
CA ILE A 569 -8.91 -21.57 -31.82
C ILE A 569 -9.54 -22.43 -32.91
N ASP A 570 -10.14 -21.80 -33.93
CA ASP A 570 -10.77 -22.51 -35.02
C ASP A 570 -9.76 -23.38 -35.83
N LYS A 571 -8.48 -22.98 -35.81
CA LYS A 571 -7.40 -23.74 -36.47
C LYS A 571 -7.03 -25.04 -35.73
N LEU A 572 -7.35 -25.12 -34.43
CA LEU A 572 -7.06 -26.29 -33.60
C LEU A 572 -7.99 -27.46 -33.89
N LEU A 573 -9.20 -27.18 -34.36
CA LEU A 573 -10.20 -28.20 -34.64
C LEU A 573 -9.81 -29.08 -35.86
N SER A 574 -10.01 -30.37 -35.73
CA SER A 574 -9.86 -31.28 -36.85
C SER A 574 -11.08 -31.22 -37.75
N LEU A 575 -10.93 -31.58 -39.04
CA LEU A 575 -12.01 -31.60 -40.06
C LEU A 575 -13.21 -32.52 -39.70
N ILE A 576 -13.17 -33.25 -38.58
CA ILE A 576 -14.22 -34.14 -38.11
C ILE A 576 -15.28 -33.38 -37.28
N HIS A 577 -15.02 -32.13 -36.93
CA HIS A 577 -15.93 -31.28 -36.18
C HIS A 577 -16.65 -30.19 -37.01
N ILE A 578 -16.48 -30.24 -38.35
CA ILE A 578 -17.25 -29.41 -39.31
C ILE A 578 -18.32 -30.32 -39.96
#